data_2ea2de920a093ce093a93c8b015b231f
#
_entry.id   2ea2de920a093ce093a93c8b015b231f
#
_cell.length_a   1.000
_cell.length_b   1.000
_cell.length_c   1.000
_cell.angle_alpha   90.00
_cell.angle_beta   90.00
_cell.angle_gamma   90.00
#
_symmetry.space_group_name_H-M   'P 1'
#
loop_
_entity.id
_entity.type
_entity.pdbx_description
1 polymer ?
#
loop_
_entity_poly.entity_id
_entity_poly.type
_entity_poly.pdbx_seq_one_letter_code
_entity_poly.pdbx_strand_id
1 'polypeptide(L)'
;MVYGEPWAGGTSLNTYVPSNQSTIQNIKGVGAFNDHFRDGMRGDNNLSKGWIQGNTATDSVIQGIWGQFSMNLTNPLKTVNYVSCHDNYALFDQIDRSNGASVPMATKIKQVEQAQAMVFLAEGISFIHGGEEMLRTKAAGVGDQVHNSYNAGDKVNRFDYERKTQYTDVFDFMKKVVAARNDFKGFRLTSYQEISSAMKFNSKVRGLIDYQITYNGTTYRVATSNSGNHTISGLSGYSLVASNANKSILGNSVSVGPNEIVVLKK
;
A
#
# COMPACT_ATOMS: atom_id res chain seq x y z
N MET A 1 17.29 -8.16 8.77
CA MET A 1 16.46 -8.78 7.74
C MET A 1 17.05 -8.46 6.39
N VAL A 2 17.08 -9.41 5.46
CA VAL A 2 17.56 -9.23 4.08
C VAL A 2 16.35 -9.31 3.16
N TYR A 3 16.26 -8.45 2.16
CA TYR A 3 15.22 -8.49 1.13
C TYR A 3 15.81 -7.97 -0.19
N GLY A 4 15.16 -8.27 -1.29
CA GLY A 4 15.62 -7.84 -2.59
C GLY A 4 14.59 -8.06 -3.70
N GLU A 5 15.03 -7.74 -4.89
CA GLU A 5 14.25 -7.91 -6.11
C GLU A 5 14.27 -9.36 -6.55
N PRO A 6 13.10 -10.00 -6.67
CA PRO A 6 12.98 -11.41 -7.00
C PRO A 6 12.97 -11.66 -8.52
N TRP A 7 13.76 -10.89 -9.27
CA TRP A 7 13.82 -11.00 -10.72
C TRP A 7 15.08 -11.76 -11.15
N ALA A 8 14.95 -12.59 -12.17
CA ALA A 8 16.09 -13.23 -12.83
C ALA A 8 16.79 -12.19 -13.75
N GLY A 9 17.59 -11.31 -13.15
CA GLY A 9 18.17 -10.15 -13.83
C GLY A 9 19.37 -10.45 -14.72
N GLY A 10 19.37 -11.49 -15.54
CA GLY A 10 20.46 -11.78 -16.47
C GLY A 10 20.74 -13.27 -16.68
N THR A 11 21.86 -13.61 -17.33
CA THR A 11 22.31 -14.97 -17.51
C THR A 11 22.64 -15.63 -16.17
N SER A 12 21.82 -16.56 -15.74
CA SER A 12 22.13 -17.42 -14.62
C SER A 12 23.31 -18.36 -14.99
N LEU A 13 24.14 -18.65 -14.00
CA LEU A 13 25.03 -19.77 -14.10
C LEU A 13 24.22 -21.05 -14.36
N ASN A 14 24.47 -21.79 -15.41
CA ASN A 14 23.67 -22.94 -15.88
C ASN A 14 23.45 -24.04 -14.82
N THR A 15 24.07 -23.94 -13.67
CA THR A 15 24.00 -24.93 -12.57
C THR A 15 23.13 -24.50 -11.41
N TYR A 16 22.56 -23.26 -11.42
CA TYR A 16 21.77 -22.73 -10.30
C TYR A 16 20.40 -22.26 -10.75
N VAL A 17 19.38 -22.57 -9.96
CA VAL A 17 18.04 -21.99 -10.12
C VAL A 17 18.06 -20.56 -9.56
N PRO A 18 17.74 -19.53 -10.37
CA PRO A 18 17.68 -18.16 -9.89
C PRO A 18 16.64 -18.02 -8.78
N SER A 19 16.95 -17.19 -7.80
CA SER A 19 16.00 -16.80 -6.79
C SER A 19 14.94 -15.86 -7.38
N ASN A 20 13.66 -16.20 -7.22
CA ASN A 20 12.53 -15.41 -7.66
C ASN A 20 11.36 -15.56 -6.68
N GLN A 21 10.22 -14.92 -6.97
CA GLN A 21 9.04 -14.99 -6.10
C GLN A 21 8.55 -16.44 -5.84
N SER A 22 8.68 -17.35 -6.81
CA SER A 22 8.25 -18.75 -6.64
C SER A 22 9.22 -19.57 -5.77
N THR A 23 10.47 -19.20 -5.71
CA THR A 23 11.54 -19.94 -5.00
C THR A 23 11.98 -19.29 -3.69
N ILE A 24 11.59 -18.03 -3.42
CA ILE A 24 12.02 -17.26 -2.24
C ILE A 24 11.69 -17.94 -0.92
N GLN A 25 10.63 -18.74 -0.87
CA GLN A 25 10.26 -19.51 0.31
C GLN A 25 11.35 -20.48 0.77
N ASN A 26 12.20 -20.95 -0.17
CA ASN A 26 13.30 -21.88 0.10
C ASN A 26 14.54 -21.18 0.69
N ILE A 27 14.58 -19.85 0.66
CA ILE A 27 15.71 -19.05 1.13
C ILE A 27 15.42 -18.53 2.54
N LYS A 28 16.12 -19.05 3.52
CA LYS A 28 15.93 -18.64 4.91
C LYS A 28 16.33 -17.16 5.12
N GLY A 29 15.50 -16.42 5.82
CA GLY A 29 15.80 -15.05 6.26
C GLY A 29 15.79 -13.97 5.16
N VAL A 30 15.35 -14.29 3.94
CA VAL A 30 15.26 -13.35 2.82
C VAL A 30 13.80 -13.13 2.43
N GLY A 31 13.38 -11.86 2.28
CA GLY A 31 12.11 -11.44 1.71
C GLY A 31 12.25 -10.93 0.28
N ALA A 32 11.14 -10.79 -0.42
CA ALA A 32 11.08 -10.33 -1.81
C ALA A 32 10.00 -9.26 -1.99
N PHE A 33 10.27 -8.31 -2.87
CA PHE A 33 9.29 -7.30 -3.28
C PHE A 33 8.05 -7.95 -3.90
N ASN A 34 6.88 -7.43 -3.53
CA ASN A 34 5.57 -7.88 -3.98
C ASN A 34 5.03 -6.95 -5.07
N ASP A 35 5.44 -7.16 -6.31
CA ASP A 35 4.97 -6.41 -7.46
C ASP A 35 3.48 -6.70 -7.77
N HIS A 36 2.95 -7.86 -7.42
CA HIS A 36 1.52 -8.14 -7.54
C HIS A 36 0.66 -7.17 -6.70
N PHE A 37 1.08 -6.88 -5.46
CA PHE A 37 0.41 -5.89 -4.63
C PHE A 37 0.57 -4.48 -5.19
N ARG A 38 1.79 -4.11 -5.60
CA ARG A 38 2.09 -2.82 -6.23
C ARG A 38 1.18 -2.58 -7.43
N ASP A 39 1.18 -3.50 -8.38
CA ASP A 39 0.45 -3.37 -9.64
C ASP A 39 -1.06 -3.45 -9.42
N GLY A 40 -1.51 -4.32 -8.51
CA GLY A 40 -2.91 -4.38 -8.09
C GLY A 40 -3.39 -3.07 -7.50
N MET A 41 -2.60 -2.42 -6.67
CA MET A 41 -2.95 -1.14 -6.03
C MET A 41 -2.94 0.03 -7.01
N ARG A 42 -1.84 0.27 -7.73
CA ARG A 42 -1.58 1.50 -8.48
C ARG A 42 -1.49 1.33 -10.00
N GLY A 43 -1.64 0.11 -10.50
CA GLY A 43 -1.34 -0.24 -11.88
C GLY A 43 0.15 -0.57 -12.09
N ASP A 44 0.45 -1.13 -13.25
CA ASP A 44 1.81 -1.51 -13.63
C ASP A 44 2.69 -0.32 -14.02
N ASN A 45 3.95 -0.59 -14.33
CA ASN A 45 4.91 0.44 -14.72
C ASN A 45 4.66 1.04 -16.13
N ASN A 46 3.69 0.49 -16.89
CA ASN A 46 3.24 1.01 -18.20
C ASN A 46 2.03 1.96 -18.05
N LEU A 47 1.79 2.49 -16.85
CA LEU A 47 0.72 3.46 -16.57
C LEU A 47 -0.70 2.87 -16.68
N SER A 48 -0.88 1.58 -16.56
CA SER A 48 -2.21 0.99 -16.35
C SER A 48 -2.82 1.49 -15.05
N LYS A 49 -4.15 1.37 -14.92
CA LYS A 49 -4.87 1.78 -13.71
C LYS A 49 -5.00 0.62 -12.73
N GLY A 50 -4.63 0.86 -11.49
CA GLY A 50 -4.80 -0.07 -10.39
C GLY A 50 -6.13 0.08 -9.66
N TRP A 51 -6.29 -0.66 -8.56
CA TRP A 51 -7.50 -0.68 -7.75
C TRP A 51 -7.90 0.72 -7.27
N ILE A 52 -6.95 1.54 -6.78
CA ILE A 52 -7.21 2.91 -6.31
C ILE A 52 -7.78 3.84 -7.40
N GLN A 53 -7.70 3.46 -8.65
CA GLN A 53 -8.17 4.23 -9.81
C GLN A 53 -9.45 3.63 -10.43
N GLY A 54 -10.13 2.74 -9.68
CA GLY A 54 -11.40 2.14 -10.08
C GLY A 54 -11.27 0.79 -10.81
N ASN A 55 -10.06 0.22 -10.93
CA ASN A 55 -9.92 -1.15 -11.40
C ASN A 55 -10.61 -2.09 -10.39
N THR A 56 -11.30 -3.08 -10.90
CA THR A 56 -12.13 -3.97 -10.09
C THR A 56 -11.46 -5.28 -9.70
N ALA A 57 -10.28 -5.55 -10.25
CA ALA A 57 -9.46 -6.69 -9.84
C ALA A 57 -8.90 -6.46 -8.44
N THR A 58 -9.28 -7.28 -7.49
CA THR A 58 -8.93 -7.14 -6.07
C THR A 58 -8.02 -8.25 -5.56
N ASP A 59 -7.86 -9.34 -6.29
CA ASP A 59 -7.21 -10.56 -5.78
C ASP A 59 -5.77 -10.33 -5.33
N SER A 60 -4.97 -9.62 -6.14
CA SER A 60 -3.58 -9.30 -5.78
C SER A 60 -3.49 -8.33 -4.59
N VAL A 61 -4.45 -7.40 -4.48
CA VAL A 61 -4.53 -6.48 -3.34
C VAL A 61 -4.88 -7.25 -2.06
N ILE A 62 -5.87 -8.13 -2.12
CA ILE A 62 -6.29 -8.97 -0.98
C ILE A 62 -5.17 -9.92 -0.57
N GLN A 63 -4.49 -10.56 -1.53
CA GLN A 63 -3.31 -11.38 -1.24
C GLN A 63 -2.22 -10.57 -0.54
N GLY A 64 -1.95 -9.35 -1.01
CA GLY A 64 -0.99 -8.46 -0.35
C GLY A 64 -1.41 -8.05 1.06
N ILE A 65 -2.72 -7.83 1.32
CA ILE A 65 -3.25 -7.57 2.67
C ILE A 65 -2.97 -8.77 3.60
N TRP A 66 -3.05 -10.01 3.08
CA TRP A 66 -2.67 -11.23 3.79
C TRP A 66 -1.15 -11.41 3.95
N GLY A 67 -0.31 -10.53 3.41
CA GLY A 67 1.13 -10.70 3.37
C GLY A 67 1.58 -11.81 2.40
N GLN A 68 0.89 -11.93 1.26
CA GLN A 68 1.14 -12.95 0.24
C GLN A 68 1.34 -12.31 -1.14
N PHE A 69 2.14 -12.94 -1.99
CA PHE A 69 2.19 -12.72 -3.44
C PHE A 69 2.06 -14.04 -4.23
N SER A 70 2.04 -15.17 -3.53
CA SER A 70 1.85 -16.51 -4.07
C SER A 70 1.14 -17.38 -3.04
N MET A 71 0.24 -18.24 -3.49
CA MET A 71 -0.46 -19.22 -2.64
C MET A 71 0.47 -20.20 -1.92
N ASN A 72 1.71 -20.31 -2.37
CA ASN A 72 2.68 -21.27 -1.84
C ASN A 72 3.63 -20.65 -0.80
N LEU A 73 3.45 -19.40 -0.41
CA LEU A 73 4.25 -18.79 0.64
C LEU A 73 3.92 -19.40 2.00
N THR A 74 4.98 -19.74 2.73
CA THR A 74 4.87 -20.35 4.06
C THR A 74 5.02 -19.34 5.21
N ASN A 75 5.44 -18.10 4.89
CA ASN A 75 5.74 -17.09 5.90
C ASN A 75 5.46 -15.68 5.37
N PRO A 76 4.63 -14.86 6.04
CA PRO A 76 4.33 -13.49 5.63
C PRO A 76 5.58 -12.58 5.63
N LEU A 77 6.61 -12.89 6.42
CA LEU A 77 7.88 -12.16 6.44
C LEU A 77 8.72 -12.35 5.16
N LYS A 78 8.26 -13.15 4.21
CA LYS A 78 8.81 -13.26 2.86
C LYS A 78 8.30 -12.16 1.91
N THR A 79 7.24 -11.48 2.27
CA THR A 79 6.54 -10.51 1.43
C THR A 79 6.89 -9.09 1.84
N VAL A 80 7.47 -8.32 0.92
CA VAL A 80 7.71 -6.88 1.07
C VAL A 80 6.65 -6.14 0.25
N ASN A 81 5.60 -5.67 0.93
CA ASN A 81 4.55 -4.88 0.30
C ASN A 81 5.03 -3.44 0.08
N TYR A 82 4.84 -2.93 -1.11
CA TYR A 82 5.21 -1.59 -1.53
C TYR A 82 4.31 -1.11 -2.66
N VAL A 83 4.35 0.16 -2.96
CA VAL A 83 3.63 0.77 -4.09
C VAL A 83 4.55 1.56 -5.02
N SER A 84 5.74 1.96 -4.58
CA SER A 84 6.84 2.40 -5.42
C SER A 84 8.19 2.23 -4.71
N CYS A 85 9.27 2.31 -5.46
CA CYS A 85 10.64 2.28 -4.97
C CYS A 85 11.50 3.29 -5.73
N HIS A 86 12.83 3.17 -5.66
CA HIS A 86 13.75 4.05 -6.38
C HIS A 86 13.64 3.94 -7.92
N ASP A 87 13.32 2.74 -8.41
CA ASP A 87 13.08 2.48 -9.83
C ASP A 87 11.69 2.93 -10.27
N ASN A 88 11.54 3.23 -11.55
CA ASN A 88 10.32 3.69 -12.18
C ASN A 88 9.80 5.04 -11.61
N TYR A 89 8.55 5.36 -11.82
CA TYR A 89 7.94 6.59 -11.30
C TYR A 89 7.84 6.59 -9.78
N ALA A 90 8.01 7.74 -9.14
CA ALA A 90 7.49 7.94 -7.79
C ALA A 90 5.97 7.71 -7.79
N LEU A 91 5.40 7.30 -6.65
CA LEU A 91 3.97 6.97 -6.58
C LEU A 91 3.08 8.11 -7.09
N PHE A 92 3.36 9.34 -6.66
CA PHE A 92 2.59 10.50 -7.11
C PHE A 92 2.67 10.71 -8.61
N ASP A 93 3.86 10.58 -9.22
CA ASP A 93 4.05 10.73 -10.67
C ASP A 93 3.32 9.63 -11.45
N GLN A 94 3.34 8.39 -10.95
CA GLN A 94 2.60 7.26 -11.51
C GLN A 94 1.10 7.54 -11.54
N ILE A 95 0.55 8.00 -10.41
CA ILE A 95 -0.87 8.30 -10.27
C ILE A 95 -1.27 9.51 -11.12
N ASP A 96 -0.45 10.54 -11.15
CA ASP A 96 -0.71 11.74 -11.96
C ASP A 96 -0.76 11.40 -13.46
N ARG A 97 0.22 10.64 -13.95
CA ARG A 97 0.33 10.27 -15.37
C ARG A 97 -0.74 9.29 -15.81
N SER A 98 -1.00 8.23 -15.03
CA SER A 98 -2.00 7.22 -15.38
C SER A 98 -3.44 7.74 -15.33
N ASN A 99 -3.72 8.75 -14.53
CA ASN A 99 -5.03 9.43 -14.49
C ASN A 99 -5.20 10.47 -15.60
N GLY A 100 -4.09 11.13 -16.02
CA GLY A 100 -4.15 12.26 -16.94
C GLY A 100 -4.69 13.54 -16.30
N ALA A 101 -4.81 14.59 -17.10
CA ALA A 101 -5.16 15.94 -16.64
C ALA A 101 -6.63 16.10 -16.21
N SER A 102 -7.52 15.22 -16.66
CA SER A 102 -8.95 15.30 -16.37
C SER A 102 -9.33 14.94 -14.92
N VAL A 103 -8.47 14.18 -14.21
CA VAL A 103 -8.72 13.81 -12.82
C VAL A 103 -8.23 14.92 -11.90
N PRO A 104 -9.08 15.44 -10.99
CA PRO A 104 -8.70 16.51 -10.08
C PRO A 104 -7.52 16.13 -9.18
N MET A 105 -6.64 17.09 -8.87
CA MET A 105 -5.48 16.90 -8.01
C MET A 105 -5.86 16.32 -6.63
N ALA A 106 -6.94 16.81 -6.03
CA ALA A 106 -7.43 16.29 -4.75
C ALA A 106 -7.77 14.78 -4.79
N THR A 107 -8.29 14.29 -5.92
CA THR A 107 -8.55 12.85 -6.12
C THR A 107 -7.23 12.07 -6.22
N LYS A 108 -6.26 12.58 -6.98
CA LYS A 108 -4.93 11.96 -7.13
C LYS A 108 -4.21 11.86 -5.77
N ILE A 109 -4.28 12.90 -4.95
CA ILE A 109 -3.72 12.92 -3.61
C ILE A 109 -4.38 11.84 -2.75
N LYS A 110 -5.71 11.75 -2.70
CA LYS A 110 -6.41 10.69 -1.99
C LYS A 110 -6.04 9.28 -2.45
N GLN A 111 -5.79 9.09 -3.73
CA GLN A 111 -5.32 7.80 -4.27
C GLN A 111 -3.91 7.46 -3.77
N VAL A 112 -3.01 8.43 -3.71
CA VAL A 112 -1.67 8.24 -3.14
C VAL A 112 -1.76 7.87 -1.65
N GLU A 113 -2.53 8.61 -0.88
CA GLU A 113 -2.76 8.34 0.55
C GLU A 113 -3.35 6.93 0.78
N GLN A 114 -4.34 6.55 -0.03
CA GLN A 114 -4.97 5.23 0.03
C GLN A 114 -3.97 4.11 -0.26
N ALA A 115 -3.16 4.24 -1.32
CA ALA A 115 -2.16 3.24 -1.69
C ALA A 115 -1.08 3.06 -0.60
N GLN A 116 -0.55 4.17 -0.09
CA GLN A 116 0.46 4.13 0.98
C GLN A 116 -0.10 3.56 2.27
N ALA A 117 -1.30 3.99 2.68
CA ALA A 117 -1.93 3.50 3.90
C ALA A 117 -2.09 1.97 3.84
N MET A 118 -2.50 1.42 2.70
CA MET A 118 -2.67 -0.02 2.53
C MET A 118 -1.36 -0.81 2.66
N VAL A 119 -0.20 -0.22 2.30
CA VAL A 119 1.11 -0.83 2.57
C VAL A 119 1.35 -1.03 4.07
N PHE A 120 0.98 -0.05 4.89
CA PHE A 120 1.21 -0.11 6.34
C PHE A 120 0.12 -0.89 7.11
N LEU A 121 -1.07 -1.01 6.55
CA LEU A 121 -2.20 -1.69 7.18
C LEU A 121 -2.33 -3.16 6.74
N ALA A 122 -1.49 -3.61 5.81
CA ALA A 122 -1.37 -5.00 5.37
C ALA A 122 -0.40 -5.79 6.26
N GLU A 123 -0.53 -7.11 6.25
CA GLU A 123 0.47 -8.03 6.80
C GLU A 123 1.73 -8.09 5.93
N GLY A 124 2.76 -8.75 6.42
CA GLY A 124 4.07 -8.78 5.79
C GLY A 124 4.91 -7.56 6.16
N ILE A 125 5.91 -7.27 5.33
CA ILE A 125 6.86 -6.18 5.54
C ILE A 125 6.40 -4.98 4.74
N SER A 126 6.27 -3.84 5.41
CA SER A 126 5.97 -2.57 4.74
C SER A 126 7.24 -1.90 4.25
N PHE A 127 7.23 -1.46 3.00
CA PHE A 127 8.28 -0.65 2.40
C PHE A 127 7.69 0.63 1.81
N ILE A 128 8.31 1.76 2.10
CA ILE A 128 7.97 3.07 1.52
C ILE A 128 9.20 3.66 0.86
N HIS A 129 9.05 4.22 -0.32
CA HIS A 129 10.08 5.04 -0.95
C HIS A 129 10.12 6.39 -0.25
N GLY A 130 11.25 6.72 0.37
CA GLY A 130 11.37 7.93 1.20
C GLY A 130 10.94 9.20 0.48
N GLY A 131 10.08 9.99 1.12
CA GLY A 131 9.48 11.22 0.59
C GLY A 131 8.06 11.02 0.02
N GLU A 132 7.58 9.79 -0.13
CA GLU A 132 6.20 9.55 -0.58
C GLU A 132 5.18 10.07 0.41
N GLU A 133 5.48 10.04 1.70
CA GLU A 133 4.65 10.59 2.77
C GLU A 133 4.41 12.11 2.65
N MET A 134 5.14 12.77 1.75
CA MET A 134 4.97 14.18 1.39
C MET A 134 4.87 14.38 -0.13
N LEU A 135 4.35 13.38 -0.85
CA LEU A 135 4.12 13.39 -2.30
C LEU A 135 5.40 13.60 -3.13
N ARG A 136 6.47 12.87 -2.83
CA ARG A 136 7.70 12.90 -3.63
C ARG A 136 7.41 12.81 -5.12
N THR A 137 8.11 13.60 -5.92
CA THR A 137 8.01 13.64 -7.38
C THR A 137 9.39 13.67 -8.02
N LYS A 138 9.51 13.06 -9.18
CA LYS A 138 10.65 13.16 -10.10
C LYS A 138 10.33 14.05 -11.31
N ALA A 139 9.25 14.83 -11.26
CA ALA A 139 8.76 15.64 -12.39
C ALA A 139 9.75 16.68 -12.91
N ALA A 140 10.80 17.03 -12.14
CA ALA A 140 11.90 17.87 -12.59
C ALA A 140 12.83 17.17 -13.62
N GLY A 141 12.70 15.85 -13.80
CA GLY A 141 13.44 15.09 -14.79
C GLY A 141 13.02 15.38 -16.23
N VAL A 142 13.94 15.19 -17.15
CA VAL A 142 13.71 15.37 -18.60
C VAL A 142 13.69 13.99 -19.27
N GLY A 143 12.72 13.75 -20.13
CA GLY A 143 12.61 12.48 -20.85
C GLY A 143 12.46 11.30 -19.89
N ASP A 144 13.28 10.28 -20.04
CA ASP A 144 13.25 9.06 -19.25
C ASP A 144 13.65 9.25 -17.78
N GLN A 145 14.26 10.37 -17.42
CA GLN A 145 14.68 10.61 -16.02
C GLN A 145 13.52 10.64 -15.02
N VAL A 146 12.30 10.86 -15.46
CA VAL A 146 11.11 10.78 -14.57
C VAL A 146 10.80 9.34 -14.21
N HIS A 147 11.02 8.42 -15.13
CA HIS A 147 10.82 6.99 -14.96
C HIS A 147 12.08 6.31 -14.40
N ASN A 148 13.22 6.55 -15.02
CA ASN A 148 14.49 5.90 -14.70
C ASN A 148 15.52 6.95 -14.25
N SER A 149 15.54 7.26 -12.96
CA SER A 149 16.30 8.39 -12.40
C SER A 149 17.65 8.02 -11.79
N TYR A 150 18.14 6.78 -11.96
CA TYR A 150 19.33 6.29 -11.23
C TYR A 150 20.58 7.16 -11.45
N ASN A 151 20.75 7.75 -12.61
CA ASN A 151 21.85 8.64 -12.96
C ASN A 151 21.44 10.12 -13.12
N ALA A 152 20.22 10.47 -12.72
CA ALA A 152 19.78 11.87 -12.70
C ALA A 152 20.40 12.61 -11.49
N GLY A 153 20.69 13.90 -11.67
CA GLY A 153 21.24 14.72 -10.60
C GLY A 153 20.25 15.06 -9.50
N ASP A 154 20.71 15.81 -8.50
CA ASP A 154 19.95 16.19 -7.30
C ASP A 154 18.64 16.91 -7.61
N LYS A 155 18.56 17.64 -8.71
CA LYS A 155 17.33 18.30 -9.15
C LYS A 155 16.14 17.32 -9.26
N VAL A 156 16.41 16.07 -9.64
CA VAL A 156 15.40 15.01 -9.79
C VAL A 156 15.30 14.15 -8.53
N ASN A 157 16.46 13.80 -7.95
CA ASN A 157 16.53 12.78 -6.90
C ASN A 157 16.53 13.36 -5.47
N ARG A 158 16.61 14.69 -5.30
CA ARG A 158 16.64 15.32 -3.97
C ARG A 158 15.40 14.97 -3.14
N PHE A 159 15.60 14.99 -1.83
CA PHE A 159 14.54 14.98 -0.85
C PHE A 159 14.03 16.42 -0.67
N ASP A 160 12.85 16.73 -1.20
CA ASP A 160 12.29 18.08 -1.15
C ASP A 160 11.41 18.25 0.10
N TYR A 161 12.01 18.73 1.18
CA TYR A 161 11.31 18.92 2.44
C TYR A 161 10.27 20.05 2.44
N GLU A 162 10.31 20.97 1.47
CA GLU A 162 9.27 22.00 1.31
C GLU A 162 7.90 21.37 1.04
N ARG A 163 7.88 20.22 0.36
CA ARG A 163 6.65 19.46 0.10
C ARG A 163 5.95 18.99 1.38
N LYS A 164 6.68 18.77 2.47
CA LYS A 164 6.08 18.44 3.76
C LYS A 164 5.20 19.58 4.27
N THR A 165 5.63 20.82 4.10
CA THR A 165 4.84 22.00 4.47
C THR A 165 3.67 22.21 3.49
N GLN A 166 3.93 22.01 2.20
CA GLN A 166 2.92 22.15 1.16
C GLN A 166 1.79 21.11 1.27
N TYR A 167 2.12 19.89 1.69
CA TYR A 167 1.20 18.75 1.81
C TYR A 167 1.15 18.21 3.25
N THR A 168 1.03 19.12 4.21
CA THR A 168 0.98 18.79 5.64
C THR A 168 -0.10 17.76 5.97
N ASP A 169 -1.28 17.87 5.36
CA ASP A 169 -2.40 16.95 5.60
C ASP A 169 -2.04 15.51 5.21
N VAL A 170 -1.34 15.31 4.08
CA VAL A 170 -0.85 14.00 3.62
C VAL A 170 0.14 13.43 4.63
N PHE A 171 1.12 14.26 5.03
CA PHE A 171 2.13 13.86 6.00
C PHE A 171 1.51 13.48 7.36
N ASP A 172 0.57 14.28 7.86
CA ASP A 172 -0.11 14.04 9.13
C ASP A 172 -1.03 12.80 9.07
N PHE A 173 -1.67 12.55 7.95
CA PHE A 173 -2.43 11.32 7.73
C PHE A 173 -1.49 10.10 7.77
N MET A 174 -0.39 10.11 7.02
CA MET A 174 0.57 9.01 7.00
C MET A 174 1.22 8.78 8.37
N LYS A 175 1.51 9.83 9.12
CA LYS A 175 2.01 9.74 10.50
C LYS A 175 1.05 8.95 11.40
N LYS A 176 -0.27 9.18 11.29
CA LYS A 176 -1.29 8.43 12.04
C LYS A 176 -1.35 6.97 11.62
N VAL A 177 -1.25 6.68 10.32
CA VAL A 177 -1.25 5.32 9.78
C VAL A 177 -0.03 4.53 10.27
N VAL A 178 1.17 5.14 10.20
CA VAL A 178 2.41 4.52 10.69
C VAL A 178 2.34 4.28 12.20
N ALA A 179 1.81 5.24 12.97
CA ALA A 179 1.61 5.08 14.40
C ALA A 179 0.67 3.90 14.70
N ALA A 180 -0.45 3.78 13.99
CA ALA A 180 -1.38 2.66 14.15
C ALA A 180 -0.70 1.29 13.94
N ARG A 181 0.15 1.16 12.89
CA ARG A 181 0.93 -0.06 12.67
C ARG A 181 1.92 -0.34 13.78
N ASN A 182 2.61 0.69 14.27
CA ASN A 182 3.61 0.54 15.33
C ASN A 182 2.97 0.14 16.66
N ASP A 183 1.81 0.71 16.98
CA ASP A 183 1.11 0.47 18.24
C ASP A 183 0.37 -0.87 18.27
N PHE A 184 0.03 -1.42 17.12
CA PHE A 184 -0.76 -2.64 17.00
C PHE A 184 0.01 -3.79 16.35
N LYS A 185 0.43 -4.76 17.16
CA LYS A 185 1.15 -5.96 16.67
C LYS A 185 0.32 -6.77 15.66
N GLY A 186 -1.01 -6.67 15.68
CA GLY A 186 -1.91 -7.34 14.76
C GLY A 186 -1.69 -7.00 13.28
N PHE A 187 -0.99 -5.91 12.93
CA PHE A 187 -0.54 -5.62 11.56
C PHE A 187 0.85 -6.21 11.23
N ARG A 188 1.43 -6.97 12.13
CA ARG A 188 2.81 -7.50 12.02
C ARG A 188 2.88 -8.93 12.52
N LEU A 189 1.87 -9.75 12.18
CA LEU A 189 1.83 -11.16 12.55
C LEU A 189 2.88 -11.93 11.75
N THR A 190 3.40 -13.00 12.31
CA THR A 190 4.58 -13.68 11.79
C THR A 190 4.29 -15.04 11.17
N SER A 191 3.04 -15.49 11.23
CA SER A 191 2.61 -16.74 10.60
C SER A 191 1.21 -16.61 10.01
N TYR A 192 0.93 -17.38 8.96
CA TYR A 192 -0.41 -17.41 8.37
C TYR A 192 -1.46 -18.03 9.28
N GLN A 193 -1.06 -18.85 10.24
CA GLN A 193 -1.97 -19.37 11.27
C GLN A 193 -2.47 -18.23 12.16
N GLU A 194 -1.57 -17.35 12.62
CA GLU A 194 -1.95 -16.16 13.40
C GLU A 194 -2.85 -15.24 12.56
N ILE A 195 -2.46 -14.94 11.31
CA ILE A 195 -3.23 -14.06 10.44
C ILE A 195 -4.63 -14.61 10.18
N SER A 196 -4.77 -15.89 9.85
CA SER A 196 -6.07 -16.51 9.58
C SER A 196 -6.99 -16.55 10.81
N SER A 197 -6.41 -16.61 11.99
CA SER A 197 -7.16 -16.57 13.26
C SER A 197 -7.57 -15.15 13.64
N ALA A 198 -6.78 -14.14 13.28
CA ALA A 198 -6.95 -12.74 13.67
C ALA A 198 -7.72 -11.91 12.65
N MET A 199 -7.51 -12.15 11.35
CA MET A 199 -8.03 -11.32 10.26
C MET A 199 -9.35 -11.85 9.70
N LYS A 200 -10.28 -10.92 9.47
CA LYS A 200 -11.58 -11.20 8.86
C LYS A 200 -11.93 -10.12 7.85
N PHE A 201 -12.30 -10.51 6.64
CA PHE A 201 -12.94 -9.60 5.68
C PHE A 201 -14.45 -9.51 5.95
N ASN A 202 -14.96 -8.29 6.08
CA ASN A 202 -16.36 -8.02 6.45
C ASN A 202 -17.26 -7.80 5.25
N SER A 203 -16.68 -7.49 4.07
CA SER A 203 -17.45 -7.19 2.87
C SER A 203 -16.89 -7.93 1.65
N LYS A 204 -17.82 -8.29 0.74
CA LYS A 204 -17.55 -8.77 -0.61
C LYS A 204 -18.09 -7.81 -1.68
N VAL A 205 -18.44 -6.59 -1.28
CA VAL A 205 -18.98 -5.59 -2.20
C VAL A 205 -17.87 -5.09 -3.11
N ARG A 206 -18.15 -5.06 -4.41
CA ARG A 206 -17.22 -4.57 -5.42
C ARG A 206 -16.87 -3.10 -5.15
N GLY A 207 -15.61 -2.76 -5.23
CA GLY A 207 -15.12 -1.40 -4.97
C GLY A 207 -14.91 -1.07 -3.50
N LEU A 208 -15.24 -1.99 -2.57
CA LEU A 208 -15.01 -1.84 -1.14
C LEU A 208 -14.07 -2.95 -0.63
N ILE A 209 -13.04 -2.56 0.07
CA ILE A 209 -12.23 -3.44 0.91
C ILE A 209 -12.52 -3.07 2.36
N ASP A 210 -13.06 -4.01 3.12
CA ASP A 210 -13.40 -3.86 4.54
C ASP A 210 -12.95 -5.11 5.29
N TYR A 211 -11.95 -4.96 6.14
CA TYR A 211 -11.42 -6.05 6.96
C TYR A 211 -11.09 -5.57 8.38
N GLN A 212 -11.03 -6.51 9.28
CA GLN A 212 -10.61 -6.28 10.65
C GLN A 212 -9.57 -7.30 11.09
N ILE A 213 -8.73 -6.89 12.01
CA ILE A 213 -7.74 -7.73 12.69
C ILE A 213 -7.99 -7.60 14.20
N THR A 214 -8.21 -8.74 14.85
CA THR A 214 -8.36 -8.81 16.30
C THR A 214 -7.18 -9.56 16.90
N TYR A 215 -6.42 -8.90 17.75
CA TYR A 215 -5.23 -9.48 18.37
C TYR A 215 -5.09 -8.99 19.82
N ASN A 216 -4.92 -9.91 20.75
CA ASN A 216 -4.78 -9.61 22.18
C ASN A 216 -5.86 -8.65 22.73
N GLY A 217 -7.13 -8.89 22.39
CA GLY A 217 -8.26 -8.10 22.88
C GLY A 217 -8.48 -6.74 22.21
N THR A 218 -7.59 -6.31 21.31
CA THR A 218 -7.73 -5.09 20.52
C THR A 218 -8.15 -5.43 19.10
N THR A 219 -9.08 -4.66 18.55
CA THR A 219 -9.51 -4.80 17.16
C THR A 219 -9.21 -3.53 16.37
N TYR A 220 -8.53 -3.67 15.25
CA TYR A 220 -8.49 -2.63 14.22
C TYR A 220 -9.36 -3.06 13.04
N ARG A 221 -10.12 -2.11 12.50
CA ARG A 221 -10.90 -2.30 11.27
C ARG A 221 -10.49 -1.24 10.25
N VAL A 222 -10.24 -1.69 9.05
CA VAL A 222 -9.86 -0.84 7.91
C VAL A 222 -10.93 -0.97 6.86
N ALA A 223 -11.49 0.16 6.43
CA ALA A 223 -12.43 0.19 5.32
C ALA A 223 -12.00 1.25 4.31
N THR A 224 -11.95 0.87 3.03
CA THR A 224 -11.50 1.74 1.95
C THR A 224 -12.27 1.44 0.67
N SER A 225 -12.59 2.48 -0.09
CA SER A 225 -13.37 2.38 -1.33
C SER A 225 -12.61 2.98 -2.51
N ASN A 226 -12.67 2.34 -3.67
CA ASN A 226 -12.20 2.91 -4.93
C ASN A 226 -13.35 3.49 -5.78
N SER A 227 -14.60 3.16 -5.44
CA SER A 227 -15.78 3.59 -6.19
C SER A 227 -17.05 3.49 -5.34
N GLY A 228 -17.96 4.43 -5.55
CA GLY A 228 -19.23 4.46 -4.80
C GLY A 228 -19.09 4.91 -3.35
N ASN A 229 -20.24 5.10 -2.71
CA ASN A 229 -20.34 5.44 -1.30
C ASN A 229 -20.82 4.20 -0.53
N HIS A 230 -20.14 3.89 0.56
CA HIS A 230 -20.45 2.75 1.41
C HIS A 230 -20.66 3.18 2.85
N THR A 231 -21.59 2.53 3.55
CA THR A 231 -21.79 2.73 4.98
C THR A 231 -21.20 1.55 5.75
N ILE A 232 -20.20 1.82 6.56
CA ILE A 232 -19.58 0.84 7.44
C ILE A 232 -20.30 0.90 8.79
N SER A 233 -21.01 -0.16 9.11
CA SER A 233 -21.85 -0.26 10.33
C SER A 233 -21.24 -1.20 11.36
N GLY A 234 -21.86 -1.28 12.55
CA GLY A 234 -21.41 -2.13 13.65
C GLY A 234 -20.22 -1.55 14.40
N LEU A 235 -20.16 -0.23 14.52
CA LEU A 235 -19.01 0.50 15.10
C LEU A 235 -19.20 0.87 16.58
N SER A 236 -20.09 0.20 17.30
CA SER A 236 -20.23 0.40 18.75
C SER A 236 -18.91 0.14 19.48
N GLY A 237 -18.42 1.13 20.21
CA GLY A 237 -17.15 1.08 20.92
C GLY A 237 -15.90 1.30 20.06
N TYR A 238 -16.05 1.59 18.77
CA TYR A 238 -14.92 1.99 17.92
C TYR A 238 -14.64 3.49 18.01
N SER A 239 -13.38 3.85 17.87
CA SER A 239 -12.88 5.21 17.66
C SER A 239 -12.21 5.33 16.29
N LEU A 240 -12.26 6.50 15.68
CA LEU A 240 -11.54 6.80 14.46
C LEU A 240 -10.07 7.10 14.78
N VAL A 241 -9.15 6.35 14.19
CA VAL A 241 -7.69 6.51 14.36
C VAL A 241 -7.11 7.38 13.25
N ALA A 242 -7.46 7.08 12.00
CA ALA A 242 -6.99 7.82 10.84
C ALA A 242 -8.03 7.80 9.72
N SER A 243 -8.06 8.86 8.92
CA SER A 243 -8.78 8.93 7.65
C SER A 243 -8.13 9.98 6.76
N ASN A 244 -8.13 9.74 5.43
CA ASN A 244 -7.73 10.71 4.41
C ASN A 244 -8.89 11.63 3.98
N ALA A 245 -9.94 11.67 4.75
CA ALA A 245 -11.08 12.55 4.57
C ALA A 245 -11.58 13.01 5.94
N ASN A 246 -12.31 14.11 5.97
CA ASN A 246 -12.95 14.59 7.21
C ASN A 246 -14.09 13.68 7.58
N LYS A 247 -13.84 12.71 8.46
CA LYS A 247 -14.80 11.67 8.89
C LYS A 247 -15.05 11.71 10.39
N SER A 248 -16.24 11.28 10.76
CA SER A 248 -16.63 10.98 12.14
C SER A 248 -17.55 9.76 12.16
N ILE A 249 -17.54 9.04 13.26
CA ILE A 249 -18.50 7.98 13.52
C ILE A 249 -19.79 8.65 13.98
N LEU A 250 -20.87 8.43 13.22
CA LEU A 250 -22.19 8.94 13.53
C LEU A 250 -23.08 7.78 14.01
N GLY A 251 -23.47 7.83 15.27
CA GLY A 251 -24.18 6.71 15.91
C GLY A 251 -23.30 5.45 15.91
N ASN A 252 -23.59 4.51 15.02
CA ASN A 252 -22.91 3.21 14.94
C ASN A 252 -22.32 2.96 13.54
N SER A 253 -22.03 4.02 12.79
CA SER A 253 -21.56 3.88 11.40
C SER A 253 -20.66 5.03 10.96
N VAL A 254 -19.90 4.81 9.88
CA VAL A 254 -19.15 5.83 9.15
C VAL A 254 -19.35 5.63 7.65
N SER A 255 -19.44 6.73 6.91
CA SER A 255 -19.48 6.68 5.44
C SER A 255 -18.07 6.68 4.86
N VAL A 256 -17.84 5.88 3.80
CA VAL A 256 -16.58 5.82 3.04
C VAL A 256 -16.93 6.00 1.56
N GLY A 257 -16.46 7.09 0.97
CA GLY A 257 -16.66 7.42 -0.43
C GLY A 257 -15.47 7.00 -1.31
N PRO A 258 -15.51 7.32 -2.62
CA PRO A 258 -14.44 7.01 -3.54
C PRO A 258 -13.10 7.59 -3.10
N ASN A 259 -12.07 6.75 -3.15
CA ASN A 259 -10.70 7.06 -2.71
C ASN A 259 -10.56 7.50 -1.25
N GLU A 260 -11.50 7.07 -0.42
CA GLU A 260 -11.44 7.31 1.02
C GLU A 260 -11.06 6.04 1.78
N ILE A 261 -10.36 6.25 2.88
CA ILE A 261 -9.98 5.19 3.82
C ILE A 261 -10.25 5.64 5.26
N VAL A 262 -10.75 4.72 6.06
CA VAL A 262 -10.89 4.90 7.51
C VAL A 262 -10.20 3.76 8.24
N VAL A 263 -9.50 4.11 9.31
CA VAL A 263 -8.86 3.19 10.24
C VAL A 263 -9.52 3.36 11.60
N LEU A 264 -10.10 2.31 12.10
CA LEU A 264 -10.92 2.28 13.31
C LEU A 264 -10.29 1.35 14.34
N LYS A 265 -10.44 1.68 15.63
CA LYS A 265 -9.90 0.89 16.75
C LYS A 265 -10.98 0.68 17.82
N LYS A 266 -11.03 -0.55 18.33
CA LYS A 266 -11.84 -0.95 19.49
C LYS A 266 -10.99 -1.74 20.47
#